data_89ec79928f147ba58ace16d334e7283d
#
_entry.id   89ec79928f147ba58ace16d334e7283d
#
_cell.length_a   1.000
_cell.length_b   1.000
_cell.length_c   1.000
_cell.angle_alpha   90.00
_cell.angle_beta   90.00
_cell.angle_gamma   90.00
#
_symmetry.space_group_name_H-M   'P 1'
#
loop_
_entity.id
_entity.type
_entity.pdbx_description
1 polymer ?
#
loop_
_entity_poly.entity_id
_entity_poly.type
_entity_poly.pdbx_seq_one_letter_code
_entity_poly.pdbx_strand_id
1 'polypeptide(L)'
;MDKDTKKRTFRLGVVMVLFSAAIVFASALSADADPKIREQQMTYDVIGRSLRDINGQMFSGSPIIIKGKRHIAECRHTIAWRYSLATDSDWCMVKTVTVIADIVVTMPRWVDYSEASSDMKEKWDTFYARLSEHEEGHAKFDREAARDIEREIGNTKRRSCQELKEAVSEIGYGILKRLDETNADYDARTRHGVMDDAILHEF
;
A
#
# COMPACT_ATOMS: atom_id res chain seq x y z
N MET A 1 -6.33 84.01 57.28
CA MET A 1 -5.63 83.88 55.98
C MET A 1 -5.19 82.41 55.88
N ASP A 2 -6.02 81.72 55.26
CA ASP A 2 -6.04 80.22 55.18
C ASP A 2 -5.29 79.77 53.95
N LYS A 3 -4.43 78.77 54.08
CA LYS A 3 -3.81 78.08 52.96
C LYS A 3 -4.02 76.57 53.08
N ASP A 4 -5.03 76.17 52.40
CA ASP A 4 -5.44 74.81 52.19
C ASP A 4 -4.33 74.01 51.42
N THR A 5 -3.77 73.02 52.07
CA THR A 5 -2.76 72.13 51.45
C THR A 5 -3.40 70.79 51.11
N LYS A 6 -3.83 70.68 49.89
CA LYS A 6 -4.44 69.48 49.33
C LYS A 6 -3.41 68.35 49.13
N LYS A 7 -3.39 67.33 49.98
CA LYS A 7 -2.58 66.11 49.85
C LYS A 7 -3.12 65.19 48.72
N ARG A 8 -2.36 65.08 47.67
CA ARG A 8 -2.59 64.05 46.58
C ARG A 8 -2.02 62.73 47.04
N THR A 9 -2.88 61.79 47.33
CA THR A 9 -2.48 60.36 47.52
C THR A 9 -2.28 59.71 46.19
N PHE A 10 -1.04 59.25 45.90
CA PHE A 10 -0.64 58.54 44.75
C PHE A 10 -0.90 57.06 45.06
N ARG A 11 -1.90 56.42 44.40
CA ARG A 11 -2.14 55.00 44.48
C ARG A 11 -1.22 54.32 43.47
N LEU A 12 -0.21 53.57 43.97
CA LEU A 12 0.63 52.67 43.17
C LEU A 12 -0.21 51.46 42.81
N GLY A 13 -0.65 51.41 41.60
CA GLY A 13 -1.27 50.20 41.05
C GLY A 13 -0.19 49.13 40.69
N VAL A 14 -0.18 48.04 41.42
CA VAL A 14 0.66 46.86 41.09
C VAL A 14 0.01 46.17 39.91
N VAL A 15 0.63 46.28 38.74
CA VAL A 15 0.25 45.49 37.56
C VAL A 15 0.92 44.13 37.68
N MET A 16 0.15 43.13 38.04
CA MET A 16 0.58 41.73 38.08
C MET A 16 0.54 41.19 36.66
N VAL A 17 1.70 41.11 36.01
CA VAL A 17 1.86 40.47 34.71
C VAL A 17 1.92 38.96 34.93
N LEU A 18 0.83 38.27 34.64
CA LEU A 18 0.77 36.82 34.59
C LEU A 18 1.48 36.32 33.30
N PHE A 19 2.70 35.84 33.44
CA PHE A 19 3.37 35.08 32.39
C PHE A 19 2.74 33.69 32.28
N SER A 20 1.81 33.53 31.35
CA SER A 20 1.36 32.19 30.95
C SER A 20 2.46 31.49 30.15
N ALA A 21 3.20 30.61 30.80
CA ALA A 21 4.11 29.70 30.10
C ALA A 21 3.28 28.71 29.28
N ALA A 22 3.15 28.96 27.99
CA ALA A 22 2.61 27.97 27.04
C ALA A 22 3.64 26.86 26.92
N ILE A 23 3.36 25.69 27.54
CA ILE A 23 4.10 24.46 27.34
C ILE A 23 3.70 23.97 25.95
N VAL A 24 4.54 24.25 24.95
CA VAL A 24 4.44 23.65 23.63
C VAL A 24 4.88 22.19 23.77
N PHE A 25 3.92 21.27 23.86
CA PHE A 25 4.17 19.86 23.63
C PHE A 25 4.57 19.72 22.16
N ALA A 26 5.86 19.71 21.88
CA ALA A 26 6.37 19.21 20.62
C ALA A 26 6.08 17.71 20.56
N SER A 27 4.93 17.34 19.99
CA SER A 27 4.69 15.98 19.54
C SER A 27 5.81 15.68 18.55
N ALA A 28 6.77 14.83 18.93
CA ALA A 28 7.70 14.24 17.98
C ALA A 28 6.83 13.43 17.02
N LEU A 29 6.47 14.01 15.88
CA LEU A 29 6.01 13.26 14.72
C LEU A 29 7.16 12.31 14.38
N SER A 30 7.01 11.05 14.77
CA SER A 30 7.78 9.98 14.16
C SER A 30 7.58 10.15 12.67
N ALA A 31 8.62 10.48 11.92
CA ALA A 31 8.57 10.42 10.49
C ALA A 31 8.35 8.93 10.16
N ASP A 32 7.08 8.55 9.95
CA ASP A 32 6.76 7.26 9.36
C ASP A 32 7.45 7.28 7.99
N ALA A 33 8.52 6.52 7.88
CA ALA A 33 9.19 6.35 6.60
C ALA A 33 8.25 5.47 5.77
N ASP A 34 7.56 6.04 4.78
CA ASP A 34 6.71 5.28 3.87
C ASP A 34 7.49 4.12 3.22
N PRO A 35 6.87 2.94 3.04
CA PRO A 35 7.51 1.81 2.38
C PRO A 35 7.98 2.19 0.98
N LYS A 36 9.13 1.64 0.58
CA LYS A 36 9.67 1.80 -0.78
C LYS A 36 8.92 0.86 -1.72
N ILE A 37 7.87 1.36 -2.35
CA ILE A 37 7.08 0.61 -3.30
C ILE A 37 7.64 0.85 -4.70
N ARG A 38 7.95 -0.25 -5.41
CA ARG A 38 8.36 -0.26 -6.82
C ARG A 38 7.33 -1.06 -7.59
N GLU A 39 6.70 -0.42 -8.57
CA GLU A 39 5.68 -1.03 -9.41
C GLU A 39 6.20 -1.15 -10.84
N GLN A 40 5.97 -2.30 -11.46
CA GLN A 40 6.34 -2.57 -12.83
C GLN A 40 5.19 -3.25 -13.55
N GLN A 41 4.88 -2.76 -14.74
CA GLN A 41 4.00 -3.45 -15.67
C GLN A 41 4.82 -4.21 -16.69
N MET A 42 4.54 -5.50 -16.86
CA MET A 42 5.09 -6.37 -17.90
C MET A 42 3.98 -6.77 -18.86
N THR A 43 4.33 -7.09 -20.08
CA THR A 43 3.38 -7.60 -21.07
C THR A 43 3.90 -8.83 -21.77
N TYR A 44 2.97 -9.67 -22.24
CA TYR A 44 3.26 -10.73 -23.21
C TYR A 44 2.39 -10.56 -24.46
N ASP A 45 2.92 -10.94 -25.60
CA ASP A 45 2.27 -10.72 -26.88
C ASP A 45 1.14 -11.73 -27.13
N VAL A 46 0.01 -11.22 -27.59
CA VAL A 46 -1.14 -11.98 -28.06
C VAL A 46 -1.38 -11.61 -29.52
N ILE A 47 -1.37 -12.60 -30.41
CA ILE A 47 -1.52 -12.41 -31.85
C ILE A 47 -2.88 -12.99 -32.25
N GLY A 48 -3.64 -12.25 -33.07
CA GLY A 48 -4.92 -12.75 -33.57
C GLY A 48 -5.75 -11.67 -34.27
N ARG A 49 -6.48 -12.10 -35.28
CA ARG A 49 -7.38 -11.23 -36.07
C ARG A 49 -8.86 -11.49 -35.81
N SER A 50 -9.17 -12.40 -34.89
CA SER A 50 -10.51 -12.66 -34.36
C SER A 50 -10.47 -12.76 -32.85
N LEU A 51 -11.61 -12.55 -32.17
CA LEU A 51 -11.71 -12.70 -30.72
C LEU A 51 -11.37 -14.15 -30.28
N ARG A 52 -11.72 -15.13 -31.12
CA ARG A 52 -11.37 -16.53 -30.88
C ARG A 52 -9.86 -16.77 -30.88
N ASP A 53 -9.12 -16.21 -31.84
CA ASP A 53 -7.67 -16.33 -31.92
C ASP A 53 -7.01 -15.69 -30.70
N ILE A 54 -7.45 -14.46 -30.35
CA ILE A 54 -6.98 -13.71 -29.19
C ILE A 54 -7.20 -14.51 -27.90
N ASN A 55 -8.42 -15.01 -27.67
CA ASN A 55 -8.75 -15.86 -26.54
C ASN A 55 -7.88 -17.14 -26.53
N GLY A 56 -7.77 -17.82 -27.66
CA GLY A 56 -6.92 -18.99 -27.80
C GLY A 56 -5.48 -18.72 -27.40
N GLN A 57 -4.91 -17.61 -27.84
CA GLN A 57 -3.56 -17.16 -27.48
C GLN A 57 -3.42 -16.85 -25.99
N MET A 58 -4.37 -16.13 -25.39
CA MET A 58 -4.34 -15.85 -23.95
C MET A 58 -4.40 -17.13 -23.11
N PHE A 59 -5.29 -18.07 -23.44
CA PHE A 59 -5.45 -19.31 -22.66
C PHE A 59 -4.39 -20.37 -22.94
N SER A 60 -3.74 -20.37 -24.09
CA SER A 60 -2.70 -21.35 -24.44
C SER A 60 -1.29 -20.79 -24.40
N GLY A 61 -1.10 -19.51 -24.71
CA GLY A 61 0.19 -18.84 -24.90
C GLY A 61 0.66 -17.99 -23.73
N SER A 62 -0.19 -17.64 -22.77
CA SER A 62 0.23 -16.87 -21.60
C SER A 62 1.41 -17.54 -20.87
N PRO A 63 2.45 -16.81 -20.49
CA PRO A 63 3.58 -17.35 -19.72
C PRO A 63 3.27 -17.56 -18.23
N ILE A 64 2.10 -17.13 -17.77
CA ILE A 64 1.72 -17.10 -16.36
C ILE A 64 1.19 -18.48 -15.96
N ILE A 65 1.93 -19.18 -15.09
CA ILE A 65 1.54 -20.51 -14.58
C ILE A 65 1.52 -20.47 -13.05
N ILE A 66 0.33 -20.53 -12.46
CA ILE A 66 0.13 -20.54 -11.01
C ILE A 66 -0.46 -21.90 -10.62
N LYS A 67 0.23 -22.63 -9.74
CA LYS A 67 -0.19 -23.98 -9.27
C LYS A 67 -0.58 -24.92 -10.42
N GLY A 68 0.17 -24.86 -11.55
CA GLY A 68 -0.04 -25.69 -12.72
C GLY A 68 -1.20 -25.26 -13.64
N LYS A 69 -1.88 -24.16 -13.34
CA LYS A 69 -2.93 -23.58 -14.19
C LYS A 69 -2.41 -22.32 -14.87
N ARG A 70 -2.83 -22.11 -16.12
CA ARG A 70 -2.49 -20.92 -16.88
C ARG A 70 -3.47 -19.80 -16.58
N HIS A 71 -2.95 -18.59 -16.38
CA HIS A 71 -3.70 -17.37 -16.12
C HIS A 71 -3.42 -16.36 -17.23
N ILE A 72 -4.37 -15.45 -17.49
CA ILE A 72 -4.25 -14.43 -18.55
C ILE A 72 -3.59 -13.12 -18.04
N ALA A 73 -3.65 -12.86 -16.76
CA ALA A 73 -2.94 -11.78 -16.09
C ALA A 73 -2.50 -12.24 -14.71
N GLU A 74 -1.62 -11.48 -14.08
CA GLU A 74 -1.12 -11.74 -12.73
C GLU A 74 -0.62 -10.45 -12.11
N CYS A 75 -1.00 -10.17 -10.87
CA CYS A 75 -0.28 -9.28 -9.99
C CYS A 75 0.55 -10.12 -9.00
N ARG A 76 1.87 -9.92 -9.00
CA ARG A 76 2.80 -10.62 -8.13
C ARG A 76 3.59 -9.63 -7.29
N HIS A 77 3.78 -9.95 -6.03
CA HIS A 77 4.55 -9.13 -5.12
C HIS A 77 5.77 -9.87 -4.53
N THR A 78 6.74 -9.07 -4.08
CA THR A 78 7.77 -9.47 -3.13
C THR A 78 7.88 -8.38 -2.08
N ILE A 79 7.59 -8.69 -0.82
CA ILE A 79 7.67 -7.74 0.29
C ILE A 79 8.75 -8.21 1.26
N ALA A 80 9.71 -7.33 1.53
CA ALA A 80 10.82 -7.59 2.44
C ALA A 80 11.01 -6.41 3.39
N TRP A 81 11.50 -6.69 4.61
CA TRP A 81 11.77 -5.64 5.59
C TRP A 81 13.13 -5.83 6.27
N ARG A 82 13.69 -4.70 6.70
CA ARG A 82 14.88 -4.62 7.53
C ARG A 82 14.59 -3.66 8.68
N TYR A 83 15.17 -3.93 9.83
CA TYR A 83 14.98 -3.10 11.00
C TYR A 83 16.26 -3.03 11.85
N SER A 84 16.37 -1.98 12.66
CA SER A 84 17.40 -1.84 13.69
C SER A 84 16.74 -1.70 15.06
N LEU A 85 17.48 -2.08 16.11
CA LEU A 85 16.99 -2.07 17.47
C LEU A 85 17.67 -0.97 18.27
N ALA A 86 16.94 -0.47 19.27
CA ALA A 86 17.48 0.35 20.35
C ALA A 86 17.03 -0.23 21.69
N THR A 87 17.82 0.00 22.73
CA THR A 87 17.51 -0.40 24.10
C THR A 87 17.55 0.80 25.01
N ASP A 88 16.64 0.86 25.96
CA ASP A 88 16.75 1.65 27.17
C ASP A 88 16.83 0.72 28.40
N SER A 89 16.66 1.27 29.62
CA SER A 89 16.79 0.50 30.87
C SER A 89 15.81 -0.69 30.96
N ASP A 90 14.64 -0.60 30.35
CA ASP A 90 13.54 -1.54 30.56
C ASP A 90 13.00 -2.20 29.29
N TRP A 91 13.35 -1.66 28.11
CA TRP A 91 12.76 -2.05 26.85
C TRP A 91 13.77 -2.20 25.72
N CYS A 92 13.52 -3.17 24.86
CA CYS A 92 14.06 -3.22 23.52
C CYS A 92 12.97 -2.78 22.54
N MET A 93 13.29 -1.87 21.62
CA MET A 93 12.33 -1.28 20.66
C MET A 93 12.92 -1.26 19.26
N VAL A 94 12.05 -1.22 18.25
CA VAL A 94 12.48 -0.96 16.88
C VAL A 94 12.85 0.52 16.78
N LYS A 95 14.08 0.79 16.36
CA LYS A 95 14.60 2.15 16.14
C LYS A 95 14.29 2.65 14.74
N THR A 96 14.49 1.77 13.75
CA THR A 96 14.17 2.05 12.34
C THR A 96 13.60 0.79 11.72
N VAL A 97 12.66 0.95 10.81
CA VAL A 97 12.20 -0.09 9.90
C VAL A 97 12.27 0.44 8.46
N THR A 98 12.55 -0.40 7.51
CA THR A 98 12.48 -0.11 6.09
C THR A 98 11.83 -1.29 5.40
N VAL A 99 10.69 -1.06 4.78
CA VAL A 99 9.99 -2.04 3.96
C VAL A 99 10.23 -1.74 2.49
N ILE A 100 10.45 -2.79 1.70
CA ILE A 100 10.58 -2.71 0.24
C ILE A 100 9.55 -3.67 -0.33
N ALA A 101 8.68 -3.15 -1.18
CA ALA A 101 7.69 -3.94 -1.92
C ALA A 101 7.93 -3.78 -3.42
N ASP A 102 8.19 -4.90 -4.10
CA ASP A 102 8.22 -4.99 -5.55
C ASP A 102 6.90 -5.61 -6.00
N ILE A 103 6.13 -4.87 -6.79
CA ILE A 103 4.83 -5.28 -7.33
C ILE A 103 4.95 -5.34 -8.85
N VAL A 104 4.65 -6.48 -9.45
CA VAL A 104 4.76 -6.69 -10.89
C VAL A 104 3.41 -7.16 -11.42
N VAL A 105 2.80 -6.36 -12.28
CA VAL A 105 1.57 -6.70 -13.00
C VAL A 105 1.93 -7.16 -14.41
N THR A 106 1.54 -8.38 -14.78
CA THR A 106 1.77 -8.95 -16.11
C THR A 106 0.45 -9.05 -16.87
N MET A 107 0.37 -8.41 -18.04
CA MET A 107 -0.84 -8.24 -18.84
C MET A 107 -0.65 -8.73 -20.28
N PRO A 108 -1.72 -9.16 -21.00
CA PRO A 108 -1.65 -9.42 -22.42
C PRO A 108 -1.50 -8.12 -23.21
N ARG A 109 -0.74 -8.14 -24.31
CA ARG A 109 -0.64 -7.07 -25.29
C ARG A 109 -1.08 -7.58 -26.65
N TRP A 110 -2.17 -7.07 -27.19
CA TRP A 110 -2.64 -7.47 -28.53
C TRP A 110 -1.82 -6.78 -29.63
N VAL A 111 -1.07 -7.57 -30.37
CA VAL A 111 -0.11 -7.09 -31.38
C VAL A 111 -0.82 -6.48 -32.59
N ASP A 112 -1.88 -7.16 -33.08
CA ASP A 112 -2.62 -6.76 -34.29
C ASP A 112 -3.68 -5.66 -34.03
N TYR A 113 -3.68 -5.04 -32.84
CA TYR A 113 -4.69 -4.05 -32.43
C TYR A 113 -4.88 -2.93 -33.44
N SER A 114 -3.79 -2.36 -34.00
CA SER A 114 -3.87 -1.22 -34.92
C SER A 114 -4.66 -1.52 -36.20
N GLU A 115 -4.60 -2.77 -36.69
CA GLU A 115 -5.26 -3.23 -37.89
C GLU A 115 -6.70 -3.72 -37.70
N ALA A 116 -7.15 -3.81 -36.44
CA ALA A 116 -8.45 -4.37 -36.11
C ALA A 116 -9.61 -3.41 -36.41
N SER A 117 -10.80 -3.98 -36.59
CA SER A 117 -12.05 -3.22 -36.71
C SER A 117 -12.37 -2.47 -35.43
N SER A 118 -13.19 -1.42 -35.53
CA SER A 118 -13.63 -0.63 -34.37
C SER A 118 -14.35 -1.49 -33.32
N ASP A 119 -15.21 -2.41 -33.75
CA ASP A 119 -15.94 -3.33 -32.87
C ASP A 119 -14.97 -4.23 -32.07
N MET A 120 -13.97 -4.79 -32.72
CA MET A 120 -12.97 -5.60 -32.04
C MET A 120 -12.11 -4.78 -31.05
N LYS A 121 -11.76 -3.56 -31.42
CA LYS A 121 -11.03 -2.63 -30.52
C LYS A 121 -11.86 -2.30 -29.28
N GLU A 122 -13.14 -1.96 -29.44
CA GLU A 122 -14.03 -1.65 -28.34
C GLU A 122 -14.17 -2.84 -27.36
N LYS A 123 -14.33 -4.06 -27.88
CA LYS A 123 -14.40 -5.27 -27.06
C LYS A 123 -13.09 -5.54 -26.33
N TRP A 124 -11.97 -5.39 -27.01
CA TRP A 124 -10.64 -5.54 -26.38
C TRP A 124 -10.40 -4.49 -25.30
N ASP A 125 -10.70 -3.23 -25.58
CA ASP A 125 -10.48 -2.13 -24.64
C ASP A 125 -11.34 -2.29 -23.38
N THR A 126 -12.59 -2.72 -23.54
CA THR A 126 -13.48 -3.03 -22.41
C THR A 126 -12.93 -4.18 -21.57
N PHE A 127 -12.55 -5.29 -22.20
CA PHE A 127 -11.92 -6.43 -21.55
C PHE A 127 -10.65 -6.02 -20.82
N TYR A 128 -9.74 -5.32 -21.50
CA TYR A 128 -8.44 -4.92 -20.97
C TYR A 128 -8.57 -3.98 -19.76
N ALA A 129 -9.51 -3.04 -19.83
CA ALA A 129 -9.79 -2.12 -18.73
C ALA A 129 -10.26 -2.87 -17.49
N ARG A 130 -11.17 -3.83 -17.64
CA ARG A 130 -11.69 -4.65 -16.52
C ARG A 130 -10.62 -5.58 -15.93
N LEU A 131 -9.82 -6.19 -16.79
CA LEU A 131 -8.71 -7.01 -16.36
C LEU A 131 -7.67 -6.17 -15.59
N SER A 132 -7.36 -4.98 -16.09
CA SER A 132 -6.44 -4.04 -15.42
C SER A 132 -6.99 -3.58 -14.06
N GLU A 133 -8.28 -3.31 -13.95
CA GLU A 133 -8.94 -2.95 -12.69
C GLU A 133 -8.86 -4.09 -11.66
N HIS A 134 -9.02 -5.33 -12.12
CA HIS A 134 -8.87 -6.51 -11.26
C HIS A 134 -7.45 -6.65 -10.72
N GLU A 135 -6.43 -6.58 -11.57
CA GLU A 135 -5.02 -6.68 -11.15
C GLU A 135 -4.60 -5.50 -10.26
N GLU A 136 -5.15 -4.30 -10.49
CA GLU A 136 -4.94 -3.14 -9.62
C GLU A 136 -5.55 -3.36 -8.22
N GLY A 137 -6.64 -4.13 -8.12
CA GLY A 137 -7.21 -4.57 -6.85
C GLY A 137 -6.19 -5.35 -6.01
N HIS A 138 -5.49 -6.31 -6.61
CA HIS A 138 -4.40 -7.05 -5.97
C HIS A 138 -3.23 -6.13 -5.58
N ALA A 139 -2.78 -5.27 -6.50
CA ALA A 139 -1.69 -4.33 -6.24
C ALA A 139 -2.00 -3.38 -5.08
N LYS A 140 -3.26 -3.00 -4.92
CA LYS A 140 -3.72 -2.19 -3.77
C LYS A 140 -3.53 -2.93 -2.45
N PHE A 141 -3.91 -4.22 -2.37
CA PHE A 141 -3.72 -5.03 -1.15
C PHE A 141 -2.23 -5.19 -0.83
N ASP A 142 -1.38 -5.37 -1.83
CA ASP A 142 0.07 -5.46 -1.68
C ASP A 142 0.67 -4.17 -1.07
N ARG A 143 0.23 -3.00 -1.56
CA ARG A 143 0.63 -1.69 -1.01
C ARG A 143 0.17 -1.50 0.43
N GLU A 144 -1.05 -1.91 0.74
CA GLU A 144 -1.61 -1.83 2.09
C GLU A 144 -0.82 -2.74 3.06
N ALA A 145 -0.52 -3.97 2.66
CA ALA A 145 0.28 -4.90 3.45
C ALA A 145 1.68 -4.36 3.74
N ALA A 146 2.34 -3.74 2.76
CA ALA A 146 3.65 -3.12 2.95
C ALA A 146 3.61 -1.98 3.99
N ARG A 147 2.59 -1.13 3.95
CA ARG A 147 2.38 -0.05 4.94
C ARG A 147 2.07 -0.61 6.33
N ASP A 148 1.27 -1.66 6.40
CA ASP A 148 0.93 -2.31 7.66
C ASP A 148 2.15 -2.94 8.32
N ILE A 149 3.01 -3.62 7.55
CA ILE A 149 4.28 -4.19 8.04
C ILE A 149 5.16 -3.09 8.62
N GLU A 150 5.32 -1.97 7.91
CA GLU A 150 6.15 -0.86 8.37
C GLU A 150 5.61 -0.26 9.66
N ARG A 151 4.31 0.06 9.70
CA ARG A 151 3.64 0.65 10.84
C ARG A 151 3.68 -0.28 12.07
N GLU A 152 3.30 -1.54 11.91
CA GLU A 152 3.17 -2.45 13.05
C GLU A 152 4.55 -2.85 13.59
N ILE A 153 5.54 -3.12 12.73
CA ILE A 153 6.91 -3.38 13.15
C ILE A 153 7.51 -2.14 13.80
N GLY A 154 7.36 -0.96 13.19
CA GLY A 154 7.92 0.29 13.70
C GLY A 154 7.46 0.65 15.11
N ASN A 155 6.22 0.30 15.44
CA ASN A 155 5.62 0.58 16.75
C ASN A 155 5.87 -0.53 17.80
N THR A 156 6.65 -1.56 17.47
CA THR A 156 6.83 -2.72 18.34
C THR A 156 7.96 -2.53 19.37
N LYS A 157 7.67 -2.87 20.62
CA LYS A 157 8.64 -2.93 21.73
C LYS A 157 8.37 -4.15 22.61
N ARG A 158 9.42 -4.68 23.26
CA ARG A 158 9.35 -5.82 24.20
C ARG A 158 10.34 -5.61 25.34
N ARG A 159 10.23 -6.44 26.41
CA ARG A 159 11.16 -6.40 27.54
C ARG A 159 12.56 -6.87 27.15
N SER A 160 12.67 -7.80 26.21
CA SER A 160 13.95 -8.27 25.70
C SER A 160 14.04 -8.13 24.18
N CYS A 161 15.25 -8.00 23.66
CA CYS A 161 15.47 -7.94 22.21
C CYS A 161 15.21 -9.29 21.52
N GLN A 162 15.25 -10.40 22.25
CA GLN A 162 14.90 -11.70 21.71
C GLN A 162 13.40 -11.78 21.44
N GLU A 163 12.57 -11.45 22.45
CA GLU A 163 11.11 -11.38 22.28
C GLU A 163 10.69 -10.38 21.18
N LEU A 164 11.44 -9.27 21.06
CA LEU A 164 11.18 -8.29 20.02
C LEU A 164 11.42 -8.86 18.62
N LYS A 165 12.50 -9.60 18.39
CA LYS A 165 12.76 -10.25 17.09
C LYS A 165 11.70 -11.27 16.72
N GLU A 166 11.24 -12.05 17.69
CA GLU A 166 10.14 -13.01 17.50
C GLU A 166 8.84 -12.29 17.13
N ALA A 167 8.48 -11.23 17.88
CA ALA A 167 7.30 -10.42 17.59
C ALA A 167 7.36 -9.75 16.22
N VAL A 168 8.51 -9.22 15.80
CA VAL A 168 8.69 -8.64 14.45
C VAL A 168 8.45 -9.70 13.37
N SER A 169 8.95 -10.92 13.57
CA SER A 169 8.73 -12.02 12.62
C SER A 169 7.25 -12.42 12.56
N GLU A 170 6.60 -12.57 13.72
CA GLU A 170 5.17 -12.90 13.80
C GLU A 170 4.29 -11.84 13.11
N ILE A 171 4.58 -10.55 13.34
CA ILE A 171 3.86 -9.44 12.71
C ILE A 171 4.04 -9.51 11.19
N GLY A 172 5.28 -9.53 10.69
CA GLY A 172 5.54 -9.49 9.26
C GLY A 172 4.93 -10.68 8.52
N TYR A 173 5.20 -11.91 8.97
CA TYR A 173 4.63 -13.10 8.34
C TYR A 173 3.12 -13.25 8.57
N GLY A 174 2.59 -12.77 9.69
CA GLY A 174 1.16 -12.72 9.93
C GLY A 174 0.42 -11.80 8.96
N ILE A 175 1.02 -10.64 8.60
CA ILE A 175 0.45 -9.73 7.59
C ILE A 175 0.51 -10.38 6.20
N LEU A 176 1.66 -10.98 5.82
CA LEU A 176 1.77 -11.66 4.52
C LEU A 176 0.75 -12.80 4.37
N LYS A 177 0.53 -13.58 5.44
CA LYS A 177 -0.50 -14.63 5.42
C LYS A 177 -1.90 -14.03 5.20
N ARG A 178 -2.25 -12.94 5.89
CA ARG A 178 -3.54 -12.26 5.67
C ARG A 178 -3.66 -11.68 4.26
N LEU A 179 -2.56 -11.20 3.69
CA LEU A 179 -2.52 -10.73 2.30
C LEU A 179 -2.85 -11.87 1.33
N ASP A 180 -2.23 -13.04 1.49
CA ASP A 180 -2.50 -14.22 0.67
C ASP A 180 -3.98 -14.64 0.76
N GLU A 181 -4.54 -14.65 1.97
CA GLU A 181 -5.96 -14.94 2.23
C GLU A 181 -6.87 -13.90 1.57
N THR A 182 -6.55 -12.61 1.68
CA THR A 182 -7.30 -11.51 1.06
C THR A 182 -7.30 -11.60 -0.47
N ASN A 183 -6.14 -11.87 -1.07
CA ASN A 183 -6.00 -12.09 -2.51
C ASN A 183 -6.82 -13.29 -2.98
N ALA A 184 -6.75 -14.41 -2.26
CA ALA A 184 -7.53 -15.60 -2.58
C ALA A 184 -9.04 -15.38 -2.47
N ASP A 185 -9.50 -14.63 -1.45
CA ASP A 185 -10.92 -14.27 -1.28
C ASP A 185 -11.39 -13.29 -2.36
N TYR A 186 -10.53 -12.36 -2.78
CA TYR A 186 -10.82 -11.43 -3.87
C TYR A 186 -11.01 -12.20 -5.18
N ASP A 187 -10.08 -13.08 -5.54
CA ASP A 187 -10.17 -13.96 -6.69
C ASP A 187 -11.44 -14.83 -6.67
N ALA A 188 -11.75 -15.42 -5.52
CA ALA A 188 -12.94 -16.27 -5.38
C ALA A 188 -14.24 -15.48 -5.59
N ARG A 189 -14.34 -14.25 -5.04
CA ARG A 189 -15.52 -13.39 -5.18
C ARG A 189 -15.70 -12.85 -6.59
N THR A 190 -14.62 -12.46 -7.24
CA THR A 190 -14.61 -11.91 -8.60
C THR A 190 -14.51 -13.00 -9.66
N ARG A 191 -14.31 -14.29 -9.26
CA ARG A 191 -14.01 -15.40 -10.16
C ARG A 191 -12.85 -15.08 -11.09
N HIS A 192 -11.74 -14.56 -10.52
CA HIS A 192 -10.57 -14.09 -11.27
C HIS A 192 -10.92 -13.03 -12.33
N GLY A 193 -11.69 -12.01 -11.93
CA GLY A 193 -12.12 -10.92 -12.79
C GLY A 193 -13.36 -11.20 -13.65
N VAL A 194 -13.84 -12.46 -13.74
CA VAL A 194 -15.03 -12.79 -14.54
C VAL A 194 -16.27 -12.03 -14.07
N MET A 195 -16.45 -11.81 -12.77
CA MET A 195 -17.55 -11.04 -12.22
C MET A 195 -17.40 -9.53 -12.45
N ASP A 196 -16.19 -9.09 -12.80
CA ASP A 196 -15.88 -7.72 -13.16
C ASP A 196 -15.93 -7.50 -14.68
N ASP A 197 -16.57 -8.40 -15.42
CA ASP A 197 -16.67 -8.44 -16.89
C ASP A 197 -15.29 -8.49 -17.60
N ALA A 198 -14.25 -9.00 -16.91
CA ALA A 198 -12.93 -9.22 -17.49
C ALA A 198 -12.90 -10.48 -18.38
N ILE A 199 -13.86 -10.57 -19.30
CA ILE A 199 -13.99 -11.64 -20.31
C ILE A 199 -14.06 -11.02 -21.70
N LEU A 200 -13.26 -11.54 -22.61
CA LEU A 200 -13.36 -11.16 -24.02
C LEU A 200 -14.44 -12.01 -24.70
N HIS A 201 -15.65 -11.41 -24.85
CA HIS A 201 -16.82 -12.07 -25.41
C HIS A 201 -16.81 -12.12 -26.93
N GLU A 202 -17.26 -13.25 -27.49
CA GLU A 202 -17.41 -13.52 -28.93
C GLU A 202 -18.85 -13.30 -29.43
N PHE A 203 -19.52 -12.23 -29.09
CA PHE A 203 -20.90 -12.02 -29.56
C PHE A 203 -20.96 -11.41 -30.95
#